data_387e1df861773094a26b3c68c0fa084a
#
_entry.id   387e1df861773094a26b3c68c0fa084a
#
_cell.length_a   1.000
_cell.length_b   1.000
_cell.length_c   1.000
_cell.angle_alpha   90.00
_cell.angle_beta   90.00
_cell.angle_gamma   90.00
#
_symmetry.space_group_name_H-M   'P 1'
#
loop_
_entity.id
_entity.type
_entity.pdbx_description
1 polymer ?
#
loop_
_entity_poly.entity_id
_entity_poly.type
_entity_poly.pdbx_seq_one_letter_code
_entity_poly.pdbx_strand_id
1 'polypeptide(L)'
;MKHQKYGAYLAAGVTAFAVIAAAILLFFVIYHFSAVRALLELLAYILRPIFYGLVLAFLLLPVHRQIYSFLAALCEGVAERGGRKRAALNFLAIVLSLIFAVLVVYVLLAMVLPQLYLSIVGLVNAVPEYIRIMQQWLLDFLADNPEIQTAVLPYYNSLAQSVEQWLSSDMLPNLESVNSTLDWLKAEILPQLTGVVSSVSSGVVALALLLKDILIAIIVSVYLLARKDVFAAQSKKIVYSVFRTDVADLLVEETRSAYRILSGFINGKLVDSLIIGIIALVCCNLFRFPYPMLLAVINIIPFFGPFIGAIPCALLILLVSPLKCLYFVIFIFVLQQFDGNILGPKILGDSTGLASFWVLFSILLFGGLFGFVGMVLGVPVFAMFYSVVSRLVRCGLKKRGLPLETEQYLGRTGPLAGTG
;
A
#
# COMPACT_ATOMS: atom_id res chain seq x y z
N MET A 1 9.93 39.38 -51.26
CA MET A 1 10.82 39.56 -50.09
C MET A 1 10.23 40.31 -48.89
N LYS A 2 9.25 41.25 -49.02
CA LYS A 2 8.66 41.93 -47.86
C LYS A 2 7.75 41.03 -46.99
N HIS A 3 6.96 40.13 -47.55
CA HIS A 3 6.07 39.24 -46.79
C HIS A 3 6.79 38.24 -45.88
N GLN A 4 7.98 37.80 -46.23
CA GLN A 4 8.74 36.83 -45.41
C GLN A 4 9.33 37.46 -44.13
N LYS A 5 9.67 38.75 -44.15
CA LYS A 5 10.14 39.50 -42.97
C LYS A 5 9.04 39.74 -41.93
N TYR A 6 7.82 40.03 -42.38
CA TYR A 6 6.66 40.24 -41.48
C TYR A 6 6.32 38.94 -40.72
N GLY A 7 6.40 37.78 -41.35
CA GLY A 7 6.20 36.48 -40.68
C GLY A 7 7.21 36.19 -39.59
N ALA A 8 8.48 36.55 -39.78
CA ALA A 8 9.53 36.35 -38.78
C ALA A 8 9.35 37.27 -37.56
N TYR A 9 8.97 38.57 -37.80
CA TYR A 9 8.66 39.49 -36.71
C TYR A 9 7.39 39.10 -35.92
N LEU A 10 6.38 38.60 -36.61
CA LEU A 10 5.17 38.09 -35.97
C LEU A 10 5.44 36.84 -35.12
N ALA A 11 6.24 35.92 -35.65
CA ALA A 11 6.66 34.73 -34.88
C ALA A 11 7.51 35.12 -33.65
N ALA A 12 8.46 36.05 -33.80
CA ALA A 12 9.24 36.56 -32.66
C ALA A 12 8.36 37.28 -31.64
N GLY A 13 7.36 38.06 -32.07
CA GLY A 13 6.41 38.71 -31.19
C GLY A 13 5.53 37.75 -30.42
N VAL A 14 5.03 36.69 -31.08
CA VAL A 14 4.25 35.64 -30.44
C VAL A 14 5.08 34.84 -29.42
N THR A 15 6.34 34.50 -29.76
CA THR A 15 7.24 33.81 -28.83
C THR A 15 7.59 34.67 -27.62
N ALA A 16 7.91 35.97 -27.84
CA ALA A 16 8.16 36.90 -26.75
C ALA A 16 6.94 37.08 -25.84
N PHE A 17 5.76 37.24 -26.41
CA PHE A 17 4.50 37.30 -25.64
C PHE A 17 4.26 36.02 -24.85
N ALA A 18 4.45 34.83 -25.46
CA ALA A 18 4.28 33.55 -24.78
C ALA A 18 5.26 33.37 -23.61
N VAL A 19 6.52 33.82 -23.75
CA VAL A 19 7.53 33.75 -22.68
C VAL A 19 7.17 34.71 -21.54
N ILE A 20 6.74 35.94 -21.86
CA ILE A 20 6.31 36.93 -20.83
C ILE A 20 5.05 36.43 -20.13
N ALA A 21 4.08 35.93 -20.86
CA ALA A 21 2.85 35.37 -20.29
C ALA A 21 3.16 34.16 -19.38
N ALA A 22 4.06 33.27 -19.79
CA ALA A 22 4.51 32.15 -18.98
C ALA A 22 5.24 32.60 -17.71
N ALA A 23 6.09 33.63 -17.79
CA ALA A 23 6.80 34.20 -16.65
C ALA A 23 5.86 34.86 -15.65
N ILE A 24 4.87 35.62 -16.13
CA ILE A 24 3.82 36.24 -15.29
C ILE A 24 2.99 35.14 -14.61
N LEU A 25 2.60 34.10 -15.34
CA LEU A 25 1.81 32.99 -14.82
C LEU A 25 2.62 32.22 -13.74
N LEU A 26 3.90 31.97 -13.99
CA LEU A 26 4.80 31.35 -13.01
C LEU A 26 4.92 32.20 -11.75
N PHE A 27 5.15 33.53 -11.90
CA PHE A 27 5.21 34.46 -10.78
C PHE A 27 3.90 34.45 -9.97
N PHE A 28 2.76 34.47 -10.65
CA PHE A 28 1.44 34.43 -10.01
C PHE A 28 1.23 33.11 -9.23
N VAL A 29 1.62 31.96 -9.80
CA VAL A 29 1.57 30.66 -9.14
C VAL A 29 2.46 30.62 -7.90
N ILE A 30 3.68 31.18 -7.99
CA ILE A 30 4.61 31.24 -6.84
C ILE A 30 4.07 32.20 -5.77
N TYR A 31 3.56 33.38 -6.17
CA TYR A 31 3.06 34.38 -5.24
C TYR A 31 1.76 33.90 -4.52
N HIS A 32 0.88 33.19 -5.22
CA HIS A 32 -0.35 32.62 -4.66
C HIS A 32 -0.23 31.13 -4.41
N PHE A 33 0.95 30.64 -4.04
CA PHE A 33 1.19 29.20 -3.86
C PHE A 33 0.22 28.54 -2.88
N SER A 34 -0.16 29.25 -1.80
CA SER A 34 -1.16 28.74 -0.84
C SER A 34 -2.55 28.54 -1.47
N ALA A 35 -2.99 29.47 -2.33
CA ALA A 35 -4.27 29.36 -3.03
C ALA A 35 -4.25 28.24 -4.08
N VAL A 36 -3.15 28.12 -4.83
CA VAL A 36 -2.96 27.01 -5.79
C VAL A 36 -2.94 25.67 -5.07
N ARG A 37 -2.23 25.58 -3.95
CA ARG A 37 -2.21 24.39 -3.11
C ARG A 37 -3.61 24.02 -2.60
N ALA A 38 -4.36 24.99 -2.06
CA ALA A 38 -5.73 24.77 -1.59
C ALA A 38 -6.66 24.28 -2.73
N LEU A 39 -6.51 24.82 -3.94
CA LEU A 39 -7.24 24.36 -5.12
C LEU A 39 -6.87 22.90 -5.48
N LEU A 40 -5.59 22.57 -5.46
CA LEU A 40 -5.12 21.19 -5.73
C LEU A 40 -5.61 20.21 -4.67
N GLU A 41 -5.58 20.59 -3.38
CA GLU A 41 -6.13 19.79 -2.29
C GLU A 41 -7.64 19.58 -2.43
N LEU A 42 -8.38 20.61 -2.82
CA LEU A 42 -9.82 20.51 -3.11
C LEU A 42 -10.09 19.56 -4.28
N LEU A 43 -9.35 19.69 -5.38
CA LEU A 43 -9.48 18.80 -6.54
C LEU A 43 -9.13 17.35 -6.17
N ALA A 44 -8.06 17.15 -5.40
CA ALA A 44 -7.67 15.82 -4.92
C ALA A 44 -8.78 15.22 -4.03
N TYR A 45 -9.39 16.01 -3.17
CA TYR A 45 -10.51 15.58 -2.33
C TYR A 45 -11.74 15.17 -3.16
N ILE A 46 -12.13 15.99 -4.13
CA ILE A 46 -13.28 15.71 -5.01
C ILE A 46 -13.04 14.45 -5.86
N LEU A 47 -11.80 14.27 -6.35
CA LEU A 47 -11.43 13.14 -7.21
C LEU A 47 -11.07 11.86 -6.44
N ARG A 48 -10.96 11.94 -5.11
CA ARG A 48 -10.59 10.79 -4.25
C ARG A 48 -11.39 9.52 -4.56
N PRO A 49 -12.73 9.51 -4.63
CA PRO A 49 -13.49 8.29 -4.91
C PRO A 49 -13.24 7.75 -6.32
N ILE A 50 -12.92 8.60 -7.30
CA ILE A 50 -12.54 8.17 -8.66
C ILE A 50 -11.19 7.45 -8.64
N PHE A 51 -10.20 7.98 -7.90
CA PHE A 51 -8.92 7.32 -7.71
C PHE A 51 -9.07 5.97 -7.00
N TYR A 52 -9.91 5.89 -5.97
CA TYR A 52 -10.22 4.62 -5.31
C TYR A 52 -10.87 3.61 -6.27
N GLY A 53 -11.79 4.08 -7.13
CA GLY A 53 -12.42 3.25 -8.16
C GLY A 53 -11.43 2.75 -9.21
N LEU A 54 -10.45 3.57 -9.59
CA LEU A 54 -9.38 3.19 -10.52
C LEU A 54 -8.47 2.14 -9.91
N VAL A 55 -8.04 2.32 -8.66
CA VAL A 55 -7.25 1.34 -7.91
C VAL A 55 -8.01 0.02 -7.78
N LEU A 56 -9.29 0.08 -7.40
CA LEU A 56 -10.14 -1.10 -7.27
C LEU A 56 -10.30 -1.82 -8.61
N ALA A 57 -10.56 -1.10 -9.70
CA ALA A 57 -10.62 -1.67 -11.04
C ALA A 57 -9.30 -2.35 -11.45
N PHE A 58 -8.17 -1.74 -11.12
CA PHE A 58 -6.85 -2.28 -11.40
C PHE A 58 -6.59 -3.57 -10.62
N LEU A 59 -6.91 -3.62 -9.33
CA LEU A 59 -6.77 -4.82 -8.49
C LEU A 59 -7.71 -5.94 -8.91
N LEU A 60 -8.92 -5.61 -9.36
CA LEU A 60 -9.90 -6.59 -9.83
C LEU A 60 -9.62 -7.13 -11.24
N LEU A 61 -8.83 -6.43 -12.04
CA LEU A 61 -8.61 -6.79 -13.44
C LEU A 61 -8.08 -8.22 -13.65
N PRO A 62 -7.08 -8.73 -12.91
CA PRO A 62 -6.63 -10.12 -13.04
C PRO A 62 -7.71 -11.12 -12.66
N VAL A 63 -8.45 -10.89 -11.56
CA VAL A 63 -9.56 -11.72 -11.10
C VAL A 63 -10.68 -11.73 -12.13
N HIS A 64 -11.06 -10.56 -12.64
CA HIS A 64 -12.04 -10.42 -13.70
C HIS A 64 -11.66 -11.18 -14.98
N ARG A 65 -10.38 -11.14 -15.39
CA ARG A 65 -9.90 -11.88 -16.56
C ARG A 65 -10.05 -13.39 -16.38
N GLN A 66 -9.67 -13.90 -15.21
CA GLN A 66 -9.79 -15.34 -14.90
C GLN A 66 -11.26 -15.79 -14.87
N ILE A 67 -12.13 -15.04 -14.18
CA ILE A 67 -13.56 -15.34 -14.11
C ILE A 67 -14.20 -15.24 -15.50
N TYR A 68 -13.86 -14.21 -16.27
CA TYR A 68 -14.37 -14.06 -17.64
C TYR A 68 -13.94 -15.21 -18.54
N SER A 69 -12.66 -15.63 -18.49
CA SER A 69 -12.16 -16.76 -19.29
C SER A 69 -12.84 -18.08 -18.89
N PHE A 70 -13.05 -18.29 -17.60
CA PHE A 70 -13.77 -19.46 -17.08
C PHE A 70 -15.23 -19.49 -17.55
N LEU A 71 -15.95 -18.37 -17.42
CA LEU A 71 -17.33 -18.25 -17.89
C LEU A 71 -17.43 -18.41 -19.43
N ALA A 72 -16.47 -17.87 -20.17
CA ALA A 72 -16.41 -17.99 -21.61
C ALA A 72 -16.18 -19.46 -22.06
N ALA A 73 -15.36 -20.20 -21.32
CA ALA A 73 -15.14 -21.62 -21.55
C ALA A 73 -16.37 -22.47 -21.22
N LEU A 74 -17.12 -22.11 -20.15
CA LEU A 74 -18.36 -22.81 -19.79
C LEU A 74 -19.50 -22.58 -20.81
N CYS A 75 -19.51 -21.43 -21.47
CA CYS A 75 -20.53 -21.02 -22.42
C CYS A 75 -20.00 -21.16 -23.85
N GLU A 76 -19.65 -22.39 -24.26
CA GLU A 76 -19.19 -22.70 -25.62
C GLU A 76 -20.15 -22.14 -26.67
N GLY A 77 -19.62 -21.30 -27.58
CA GLY A 77 -20.37 -20.65 -28.65
C GLY A 77 -21.04 -19.30 -28.33
N VAL A 78 -21.00 -18.80 -27.09
CA VAL A 78 -21.55 -17.48 -26.74
C VAL A 78 -20.54 -16.35 -27.07
N ALA A 79 -19.23 -16.63 -27.02
CA ALA A 79 -18.18 -15.66 -27.35
C ALA A 79 -18.22 -15.25 -28.83
N GLU A 80 -18.68 -16.10 -29.72
CA GLU A 80 -18.75 -15.87 -31.17
C GLU A 80 -20.10 -15.28 -31.64
N ARG A 81 -21.17 -15.40 -30.84
CA ARG A 81 -22.55 -14.99 -31.21
C ARG A 81 -22.97 -13.68 -30.51
N GLY A 82 -22.63 -12.54 -31.11
CA GLY A 82 -23.39 -11.28 -30.91
C GLY A 82 -23.07 -10.46 -29.67
N GLY A 83 -22.94 -9.15 -29.84
CA GLY A 83 -22.50 -8.15 -28.84
C GLY A 83 -23.26 -8.12 -27.51
N ARG A 84 -24.58 -8.44 -27.47
CA ARG A 84 -25.36 -8.43 -26.23
C ARG A 84 -24.99 -9.56 -25.28
N LYS A 85 -24.75 -10.77 -25.78
CA LYS A 85 -24.37 -11.93 -24.94
C LYS A 85 -22.97 -11.76 -24.36
N ARG A 86 -22.03 -11.23 -25.14
CA ARG A 86 -20.69 -10.89 -24.68
C ARG A 86 -20.72 -9.81 -23.60
N ALA A 87 -21.57 -8.80 -23.75
CA ALA A 87 -21.76 -7.74 -22.76
C ALA A 87 -22.34 -8.28 -21.45
N ALA A 88 -23.34 -9.19 -21.52
CA ALA A 88 -23.92 -9.83 -20.35
C ALA A 88 -22.90 -10.72 -19.61
N LEU A 89 -22.10 -11.49 -20.35
CA LEU A 89 -21.03 -12.33 -19.78
C LEU A 89 -19.96 -11.46 -19.08
N ASN A 90 -19.57 -10.35 -19.71
CA ASN A 90 -18.62 -9.40 -19.12
C ASN A 90 -19.19 -8.76 -17.85
N PHE A 91 -20.46 -8.38 -17.85
CA PHE A 91 -21.14 -7.83 -16.68
C PHE A 91 -21.20 -8.85 -15.54
N LEU A 92 -21.56 -10.11 -15.84
CA LEU A 92 -21.57 -11.20 -14.86
C LEU A 92 -20.17 -11.42 -14.26
N ALA A 93 -19.11 -11.41 -15.09
CA ALA A 93 -17.74 -11.54 -14.63
C ALA A 93 -17.33 -10.38 -13.69
N ILE A 94 -17.78 -9.16 -13.97
CA ILE A 94 -17.53 -8.00 -13.11
C ILE A 94 -18.21 -8.16 -11.74
N VAL A 95 -19.50 -8.54 -11.74
CA VAL A 95 -20.26 -8.76 -10.51
C VAL A 95 -19.61 -9.86 -9.66
N LEU A 96 -19.26 -11.00 -10.26
CA LEU A 96 -18.58 -12.08 -9.56
C LEU A 96 -17.22 -11.67 -9.02
N SER A 97 -16.47 -10.83 -9.75
CA SER A 97 -15.19 -10.30 -9.28
C SER A 97 -15.35 -9.38 -8.08
N LEU A 98 -16.40 -8.57 -8.05
CA LEU A 98 -16.73 -7.72 -6.90
C LEU A 98 -17.16 -8.55 -5.69
N ILE A 99 -18.02 -9.54 -5.91
CA ILE A 99 -18.43 -10.48 -4.84
C ILE A 99 -17.21 -11.20 -4.28
N PHE A 100 -16.30 -11.66 -5.13
CA PHE A 100 -15.06 -12.30 -4.71
C PHE A 100 -14.20 -11.34 -3.87
N ALA A 101 -14.04 -10.06 -4.29
CA ALA A 101 -13.29 -9.08 -3.52
C ALA A 101 -13.91 -8.80 -2.16
N VAL A 102 -15.23 -8.63 -2.09
CA VAL A 102 -15.96 -8.44 -0.84
C VAL A 102 -15.80 -9.65 0.07
N LEU A 103 -15.91 -10.86 -0.50
CA LEU A 103 -15.72 -12.11 0.24
C LEU A 103 -14.31 -12.21 0.82
N VAL A 104 -13.27 -11.88 0.04
CA VAL A 104 -11.87 -11.89 0.51
C VAL A 104 -11.69 -10.90 1.65
N VAL A 105 -12.17 -9.66 1.49
CA VAL A 105 -12.08 -8.63 2.55
C VAL A 105 -12.84 -9.08 3.81
N TYR A 106 -14.04 -9.64 3.64
CA TYR A 106 -14.84 -10.15 4.76
C TYR A 106 -14.10 -11.27 5.52
N VAL A 107 -13.56 -12.26 4.79
CA VAL A 107 -12.80 -13.37 5.39
C VAL A 107 -11.57 -12.85 6.13
N LEU A 108 -10.81 -11.93 5.52
CA LEU A 108 -9.65 -11.31 6.16
C LEU A 108 -10.03 -10.57 7.45
N LEU A 109 -11.07 -9.75 7.42
CA LEU A 109 -11.55 -9.03 8.60
C LEU A 109 -12.07 -9.98 9.67
N ALA A 110 -12.87 -10.99 9.30
CA ALA A 110 -13.42 -11.99 10.21
C ALA A 110 -12.33 -12.84 10.89
N MET A 111 -11.18 -13.00 10.25
CA MET A 111 -10.04 -13.73 10.81
C MET A 111 -9.12 -12.83 11.65
N VAL A 112 -8.88 -11.60 11.22
CA VAL A 112 -7.91 -10.69 11.86
C VAL A 112 -8.50 -9.97 13.06
N LEU A 113 -9.73 -9.44 12.94
CA LEU A 113 -10.33 -8.63 14.01
C LEU A 113 -10.49 -9.38 15.35
N PRO A 114 -10.98 -10.64 15.37
CA PRO A 114 -11.06 -11.39 16.62
C PRO A 114 -9.68 -11.65 17.24
N GLN A 115 -8.66 -11.92 16.42
CA GLN A 115 -7.31 -12.17 16.93
C GLN A 115 -6.64 -10.90 17.47
N LEU A 116 -6.82 -9.77 16.81
CA LEU A 116 -6.36 -8.48 17.31
C LEU A 116 -7.03 -8.15 18.66
N TYR A 117 -8.34 -8.35 18.74
CA TYR A 117 -9.10 -8.16 19.96
C TYR A 117 -8.56 -9.04 21.10
N LEU A 118 -8.46 -10.35 20.88
CA LEU A 118 -7.93 -11.29 21.87
C LEU A 118 -6.47 -10.97 22.26
N SER A 119 -5.66 -10.48 21.32
CA SER A 119 -4.28 -10.07 21.57
C SER A 119 -4.21 -8.85 22.47
N ILE A 120 -5.02 -7.83 22.21
CA ILE A 120 -5.09 -6.60 23.01
C ILE A 120 -5.59 -6.92 24.40
N VAL A 121 -6.67 -7.68 24.52
CA VAL A 121 -7.23 -8.10 25.82
C VAL A 121 -6.23 -8.95 26.60
N GLY A 122 -5.60 -9.91 25.94
CA GLY A 122 -4.57 -10.75 26.56
C GLY A 122 -3.39 -9.93 27.07
N LEU A 123 -2.94 -8.93 26.31
CA LEU A 123 -1.87 -8.02 26.73
C LEU A 123 -2.28 -7.21 27.96
N VAL A 124 -3.44 -6.57 27.92
CA VAL A 124 -3.97 -5.75 29.03
C VAL A 124 -4.09 -6.56 30.30
N ASN A 125 -4.67 -7.75 30.22
CA ASN A 125 -4.85 -8.64 31.37
C ASN A 125 -3.53 -9.22 31.93
N ALA A 126 -2.50 -9.29 31.09
CA ALA A 126 -1.20 -9.82 31.48
C ALA A 126 -0.31 -8.76 32.16
N VAL A 127 -0.52 -7.46 31.90
CA VAL A 127 0.33 -6.38 32.45
C VAL A 127 0.49 -6.43 33.99
N PRO A 128 -0.55 -6.61 34.80
CA PRO A 128 -0.39 -6.67 36.27
C PRO A 128 0.56 -7.80 36.70
N GLU A 129 0.46 -8.96 36.08
CA GLU A 129 1.34 -10.10 36.39
C GLU A 129 2.80 -9.81 35.99
N TYR A 130 3.02 -9.10 34.89
CA TYR A 130 4.38 -8.71 34.46
C TYR A 130 5.00 -7.66 35.37
N ILE A 131 4.22 -6.71 35.83
CA ILE A 131 4.65 -5.77 36.88
C ILE A 131 5.14 -6.55 38.09
N ARG A 132 4.40 -7.56 38.52
CA ARG A 132 4.78 -8.39 39.67
C ARG A 132 6.05 -9.21 39.42
N ILE A 133 6.15 -9.87 38.28
CA ILE A 133 7.34 -10.65 37.91
C ILE A 133 8.58 -9.76 37.79
N MET A 134 8.46 -8.60 37.17
CA MET A 134 9.55 -7.63 37.07
C MET A 134 9.99 -7.12 38.45
N GLN A 135 9.06 -6.88 39.35
CA GLN A 135 9.35 -6.49 40.72
C GLN A 135 10.16 -7.57 41.45
N GLN A 136 9.72 -8.83 41.37
CA GLN A 136 10.45 -9.94 41.95
C GLN A 136 11.85 -10.10 41.38
N TRP A 137 11.97 -10.06 40.05
CA TRP A 137 13.26 -10.13 39.39
C TRP A 137 14.18 -8.98 39.81
N LEU A 138 13.66 -7.75 39.95
CA LEU A 138 14.42 -6.61 40.40
C LEU A 138 14.89 -6.74 41.84
N LEU A 139 14.05 -7.29 42.73
CA LEU A 139 14.39 -7.59 44.11
C LEU A 139 15.49 -8.63 44.19
N ASP A 140 15.40 -9.72 43.43
CA ASP A 140 16.39 -10.78 43.40
C ASP A 140 17.71 -10.29 42.80
N PHE A 141 17.67 -9.50 41.73
CA PHE A 141 18.87 -8.95 41.10
C PHE A 141 19.61 -7.95 41.99
N LEU A 142 18.89 -7.18 42.80
CA LEU A 142 19.44 -6.17 43.70
C LEU A 142 19.65 -6.69 45.12
N ALA A 143 19.47 -7.99 45.38
CA ALA A 143 19.60 -8.59 46.72
C ALA A 143 20.97 -8.34 47.36
N ASP A 144 22.03 -8.33 46.50
CA ASP A 144 23.42 -8.11 46.96
C ASP A 144 23.77 -6.61 47.15
N ASN A 145 22.88 -5.68 46.76
CA ASN A 145 23.15 -4.24 46.82
C ASN A 145 21.96 -3.47 47.43
N PRO A 146 21.75 -3.50 48.76
CA PRO A 146 20.56 -2.90 49.39
C PRO A 146 20.45 -1.38 49.28
N GLU A 147 21.57 -0.67 49.06
CA GLU A 147 21.55 0.80 48.83
C GLU A 147 20.93 1.13 47.48
N ILE A 148 21.27 0.37 46.45
CA ILE A 148 20.71 0.55 45.10
C ILE A 148 19.24 0.12 45.09
N GLN A 149 18.88 -0.94 45.84
CA GLN A 149 17.53 -1.43 45.95
C GLN A 149 16.60 -0.34 46.54
N THR A 150 16.99 0.33 47.65
CA THR A 150 16.22 1.40 48.29
C THR A 150 16.07 2.63 47.37
N ALA A 151 17.01 2.88 46.49
CA ALA A 151 16.94 3.98 45.52
C ALA A 151 16.04 3.68 44.31
N VAL A 152 16.03 2.46 43.82
CA VAL A 152 15.36 2.10 42.54
C VAL A 152 13.89 1.70 42.78
N LEU A 153 13.58 0.98 43.86
CA LEU A 153 12.21 0.48 44.15
C LEU A 153 11.11 1.55 44.16
N PRO A 154 11.33 2.76 44.73
CA PRO A 154 10.31 3.81 44.71
C PRO A 154 9.94 4.26 43.31
N TYR A 155 10.95 4.38 42.41
CA TYR A 155 10.71 4.77 41.00
C TYR A 155 9.97 3.65 40.24
N TYR A 156 10.36 2.39 40.47
CA TYR A 156 9.66 1.26 39.91
C TYR A 156 8.18 1.22 40.33
N ASN A 157 7.92 1.33 41.66
CA ASN A 157 6.56 1.31 42.20
C ASN A 157 5.71 2.49 41.67
N SER A 158 6.31 3.65 41.52
CA SER A 158 5.63 4.84 40.93
C SER A 158 5.25 4.60 39.46
N LEU A 159 6.16 4.02 38.67
CA LEU A 159 5.89 3.64 37.28
C LEU A 159 4.81 2.54 37.20
N ALA A 160 4.90 1.52 38.05
CA ALA A 160 3.94 0.44 38.13
C ALA A 160 2.52 0.95 38.44
N GLN A 161 2.40 1.81 39.45
CA GLN A 161 1.13 2.47 39.78
C GLN A 161 0.57 3.33 38.66
N SER A 162 1.45 4.08 37.97
CA SER A 162 1.06 4.90 36.80
C SER A 162 0.51 4.05 35.66
N VAL A 163 1.13 2.89 35.39
CA VAL A 163 0.67 1.94 34.37
C VAL A 163 -0.65 1.29 34.78
N GLU A 164 -0.80 0.87 36.04
CA GLU A 164 -2.06 0.30 36.56
C GLU A 164 -3.18 1.33 36.53
N GLN A 165 -2.93 2.59 36.91
CA GLN A 165 -3.90 3.67 36.80
C GLN A 165 -4.30 3.97 35.36
N TRP A 166 -3.33 3.92 34.42
CA TRP A 166 -3.61 4.10 33.00
C TRP A 166 -4.46 2.95 32.45
N LEU A 167 -4.21 1.71 32.87
CA LEU A 167 -4.99 0.53 32.48
C LEU A 167 -6.40 0.52 33.11
N SER A 168 -6.54 1.03 34.33
CA SER A 168 -7.83 1.12 35.04
C SER A 168 -8.65 2.36 34.70
N SER A 169 -8.02 3.35 34.01
CA SER A 169 -8.79 4.48 33.49
C SER A 169 -9.70 3.98 32.37
N ASP A 170 -10.97 4.43 32.36
CA ASP A 170 -12.08 4.00 31.48
C ASP A 170 -11.84 4.08 29.95
N MET A 171 -10.60 4.12 29.51
CA MET A 171 -10.23 4.10 28.10
C MET A 171 -10.33 2.72 27.43
N LEU A 172 -10.36 1.64 28.23
CA LEU A 172 -10.55 0.29 27.71
C LEU A 172 -11.95 -0.19 28.09
N PRO A 173 -12.81 -0.53 27.14
CA PRO A 173 -14.12 -1.08 27.46
C PRO A 173 -13.94 -2.35 28.30
N ASN A 174 -14.69 -2.47 29.39
CA ASN A 174 -14.69 -3.63 30.27
C ASN A 174 -15.08 -4.87 29.47
N LEU A 175 -14.11 -5.76 29.21
CA LEU A 175 -14.16 -6.77 28.14
C LEU A 175 -14.62 -8.15 28.65
N GLU A 176 -15.24 -8.21 29.83
CA GLU A 176 -15.58 -9.49 30.48
C GLU A 176 -16.75 -10.27 29.86
N SER A 177 -17.52 -9.69 28.95
CA SER A 177 -18.51 -10.48 28.22
C SER A 177 -18.93 -9.86 26.89
N VAL A 178 -19.04 -10.68 25.85
CA VAL A 178 -19.59 -10.28 24.53
C VAL A 178 -21.07 -9.86 24.66
N ASN A 179 -21.78 -10.33 25.69
CA ASN A 179 -23.13 -9.90 26.03
C ASN A 179 -23.15 -8.51 26.68
N SER A 180 -22.09 -8.12 27.41
CA SER A 180 -22.00 -6.78 27.97
C SER A 180 -21.73 -5.70 26.95
N THR A 181 -21.23 -6.04 25.75
CA THR A 181 -21.05 -5.07 24.67
C THR A 181 -22.38 -4.50 24.19
N LEU A 182 -23.43 -5.30 24.17
CA LEU A 182 -24.79 -4.84 23.86
C LEU A 182 -25.42 -4.08 25.06
N ASP A 183 -25.13 -4.49 26.29
CA ASP A 183 -25.61 -3.83 27.48
C ASP A 183 -24.81 -2.54 27.77
N TRP A 184 -23.52 -2.51 27.48
CA TRP A 184 -22.69 -1.30 27.46
C TRP A 184 -23.18 -0.30 26.40
N LEU A 185 -23.51 -0.78 25.17
CA LEU A 185 -24.11 0.05 24.12
C LEU A 185 -25.44 0.68 24.61
N LYS A 186 -26.21 -0.03 25.42
CA LYS A 186 -27.48 0.47 25.94
C LYS A 186 -27.34 1.31 27.22
N ALA A 187 -26.40 0.99 28.10
CA ALA A 187 -26.27 1.63 29.41
C ALA A 187 -25.34 2.85 29.40
N GLU A 188 -24.25 2.83 28.64
CA GLU A 188 -23.22 3.86 28.66
C GLU A 188 -23.39 4.86 27.49
N ILE A 189 -23.87 4.44 26.33
CA ILE A 189 -24.03 5.31 25.18
C ILE A 189 -25.30 6.16 25.23
N LEU A 190 -26.41 5.66 25.79
CA LEU A 190 -27.64 6.43 25.86
C LEU A 190 -27.58 7.66 26.83
N PRO A 191 -26.94 7.62 28.00
CA PRO A 191 -26.85 8.79 28.88
C PRO A 191 -25.80 9.82 28.47
N GLN A 192 -24.71 9.39 27.79
CA GLN A 192 -23.65 10.27 27.32
C GLN A 192 -23.97 10.91 25.97
N LEU A 193 -25.10 10.59 25.35
CA LEU A 193 -25.56 11.13 24.07
C LEU A 193 -25.69 12.67 24.06
N THR A 194 -25.77 13.33 25.17
CA THR A 194 -25.84 14.81 25.22
C THR A 194 -24.46 15.49 25.03
N GLY A 195 -23.33 14.82 25.43
CA GLY A 195 -21.97 15.30 25.14
C GLY A 195 -21.35 14.65 23.90
N VAL A 196 -21.83 13.45 23.56
CA VAL A 196 -21.39 12.63 22.42
C VAL A 196 -22.11 13.00 21.12
N VAL A 197 -23.22 13.75 21.17
CA VAL A 197 -23.94 14.18 19.96
C VAL A 197 -23.03 14.93 18.97
N SER A 198 -22.05 15.70 19.44
CA SER A 198 -21.08 16.33 18.54
C SER A 198 -20.03 15.34 18.01
N SER A 199 -19.57 14.39 18.82
CA SER A 199 -18.56 13.38 18.42
C SER A 199 -19.20 12.24 17.62
N VAL A 200 -20.42 11.81 17.98
CA VAL A 200 -21.20 10.81 17.22
C VAL A 200 -21.65 11.40 15.87
N SER A 201 -22.07 12.66 15.84
CA SER A 201 -22.45 13.29 14.57
C SER A 201 -21.24 13.36 13.61
N SER A 202 -20.05 13.69 14.10
CA SER A 202 -18.82 13.66 13.29
C SER A 202 -18.44 12.24 12.86
N GLY A 203 -18.59 11.25 13.71
CA GLY A 203 -18.37 9.84 13.40
C GLY A 203 -19.37 9.27 12.41
N VAL A 204 -20.65 9.57 12.56
CA VAL A 204 -21.71 9.18 11.60
C VAL A 204 -21.52 9.87 10.26
N VAL A 205 -21.16 11.16 10.25
CA VAL A 205 -20.86 11.89 9.02
C VAL A 205 -19.60 11.30 8.35
N ALA A 206 -18.54 11.00 9.11
CA ALA A 206 -17.34 10.38 8.58
C ALA A 206 -17.64 8.99 7.99
N LEU A 207 -18.45 8.18 8.66
CA LEU A 207 -18.89 6.88 8.15
C LEU A 207 -19.75 7.03 6.88
N ALA A 208 -20.68 7.97 6.85
CA ALA A 208 -21.50 8.26 5.68
C ALA A 208 -20.67 8.73 4.48
N LEU A 209 -19.66 9.59 4.72
CA LEU A 209 -18.71 10.03 3.70
C LEU A 209 -17.86 8.87 3.18
N LEU A 210 -17.38 8.00 4.06
CA LEU A 210 -16.62 6.80 3.68
C LEU A 210 -17.48 5.84 2.85
N LEU A 211 -18.71 5.57 3.27
CA LEU A 211 -19.65 4.73 2.51
C LEU A 211 -19.98 5.33 1.14
N LYS A 212 -20.17 6.64 1.08
CA LYS A 212 -20.35 7.37 -0.18
C LYS A 212 -19.14 7.19 -1.10
N ASP A 213 -17.91 7.36 -0.58
CA ASP A 213 -16.70 7.24 -1.38
C ASP A 213 -16.48 5.81 -1.87
N ILE A 214 -16.76 4.80 -1.04
CA ILE A 214 -16.74 3.38 -1.43
C ILE A 214 -17.78 3.10 -2.51
N LEU A 215 -19.01 3.58 -2.36
CA LEU A 215 -20.07 3.37 -3.35
C LEU A 215 -19.67 3.95 -4.70
N ILE A 216 -19.18 5.19 -4.71
CA ILE A 216 -18.71 5.84 -5.95
C ILE A 216 -17.51 5.06 -6.52
N ALA A 217 -16.57 4.62 -5.70
CA ALA A 217 -15.43 3.83 -6.14
C ALA A 217 -15.86 2.50 -6.80
N ILE A 218 -16.85 1.82 -6.24
CA ILE A 218 -17.42 0.60 -6.84
C ILE A 218 -18.05 0.92 -8.20
N ILE A 219 -18.89 1.95 -8.29
CA ILE A 219 -19.54 2.36 -9.54
C ILE A 219 -18.47 2.67 -10.61
N VAL A 220 -17.46 3.46 -10.24
CA VAL A 220 -16.34 3.82 -11.14
C VAL A 220 -15.57 2.58 -11.58
N SER A 221 -15.27 1.65 -10.65
CA SER A 221 -14.55 0.42 -10.98
C SER A 221 -15.32 -0.47 -11.94
N VAL A 222 -16.63 -0.63 -11.74
CA VAL A 222 -17.52 -1.35 -12.66
C VAL A 222 -17.48 -0.72 -14.05
N TYR A 223 -17.60 0.61 -14.12
CA TYR A 223 -17.60 1.33 -15.38
C TYR A 223 -16.25 1.21 -16.12
N LEU A 224 -15.14 1.31 -15.39
CA LEU A 224 -13.79 1.15 -15.93
C LEU A 224 -13.56 -0.29 -16.44
N LEU A 225 -13.94 -1.31 -15.67
CA LEU A 225 -13.82 -2.71 -16.08
C LEU A 225 -14.70 -3.04 -17.28
N ALA A 226 -15.92 -2.51 -17.33
CA ALA A 226 -16.86 -2.72 -18.44
C ALA A 226 -16.39 -2.09 -19.75
N ARG A 227 -15.72 -0.93 -19.67
CA ARG A 227 -15.32 -0.11 -20.82
C ARG A 227 -13.80 0.06 -20.97
N LYS A 228 -12.99 -0.80 -20.35
CA LYS A 228 -11.52 -0.72 -20.34
C LYS A 228 -10.90 -0.55 -21.73
N ASP A 229 -11.39 -1.30 -22.71
CA ASP A 229 -10.86 -1.28 -24.08
C ASP A 229 -11.19 0.04 -24.79
N VAL A 230 -12.38 0.61 -24.52
CA VAL A 230 -12.79 1.91 -25.07
C VAL A 230 -11.97 3.03 -24.47
N PHE A 231 -11.77 3.05 -23.13
CA PHE A 231 -10.92 4.05 -22.47
C PHE A 231 -9.48 3.98 -22.97
N ALA A 232 -8.92 2.77 -23.09
CA ALA A 232 -7.58 2.59 -23.64
C ALA A 232 -7.46 3.10 -25.08
N ALA A 233 -8.47 2.85 -25.92
CA ALA A 233 -8.50 3.36 -27.30
C ALA A 233 -8.62 4.89 -27.35
N GLN A 234 -9.49 5.50 -26.50
CA GLN A 234 -9.64 6.94 -26.40
C GLN A 234 -8.35 7.62 -25.93
N SER A 235 -7.70 7.07 -24.90
CA SER A 235 -6.42 7.58 -24.39
C SER A 235 -5.34 7.54 -25.48
N LYS A 236 -5.23 6.44 -26.24
CA LYS A 236 -4.32 6.35 -27.39
C LYS A 236 -4.66 7.42 -28.44
N LYS A 237 -5.95 7.58 -28.78
CA LYS A 237 -6.38 8.60 -29.75
C LYS A 237 -5.94 10.01 -29.33
N ILE A 238 -6.04 10.36 -28.05
CA ILE A 238 -5.58 11.65 -27.50
C ILE A 238 -4.05 11.77 -27.68
N VAL A 239 -3.29 10.73 -27.28
CA VAL A 239 -1.83 10.75 -27.40
C VAL A 239 -1.37 10.95 -28.86
N TYR A 240 -1.96 10.21 -29.80
CA TYR A 240 -1.64 10.36 -31.23
C TYR A 240 -2.12 11.67 -31.84
N SER A 241 -3.11 12.35 -31.25
CA SER A 241 -3.55 13.67 -31.74
C SER A 241 -2.65 14.82 -31.28
N VAL A 242 -2.00 14.67 -30.11
CA VAL A 242 -1.20 15.74 -29.49
C VAL A 242 0.27 15.62 -29.84
N PHE A 243 0.80 14.38 -29.93
CA PHE A 243 2.21 14.10 -30.12
C PHE A 243 2.48 13.58 -31.53
N ARG A 244 3.73 13.79 -32.01
CA ARG A 244 4.20 13.15 -33.23
C ARG A 244 4.18 11.62 -33.09
N THR A 245 3.96 10.92 -34.18
CA THR A 245 3.81 9.43 -34.17
C THR A 245 4.93 8.71 -33.44
N ASP A 246 6.19 9.11 -33.64
CA ASP A 246 7.35 8.49 -32.96
C ASP A 246 7.29 8.61 -31.44
N VAL A 247 6.86 9.81 -30.95
CA VAL A 247 6.71 10.09 -29.51
C VAL A 247 5.46 9.40 -28.97
N ALA A 248 4.39 9.38 -29.76
CA ALA A 248 3.14 8.71 -29.38
C ALA A 248 3.34 7.19 -29.20
N ASP A 249 4.05 6.56 -30.14
CA ASP A 249 4.41 5.13 -30.06
C ASP A 249 5.23 4.84 -28.80
N LEU A 250 6.23 5.68 -28.50
CA LEU A 250 7.04 5.58 -27.30
C LEU A 250 6.17 5.67 -26.03
N LEU A 251 5.29 6.66 -25.94
CA LEU A 251 4.40 6.86 -24.78
C LEU A 251 3.45 5.68 -24.58
N VAL A 252 2.88 5.13 -25.66
CA VAL A 252 2.00 3.96 -25.61
C VAL A 252 2.77 2.72 -25.15
N GLU A 253 4.00 2.53 -25.64
CA GLU A 253 4.85 1.41 -25.24
C GLU A 253 5.27 1.51 -23.76
N GLU A 254 5.68 2.71 -23.30
CA GLU A 254 6.01 2.95 -21.91
C GLU A 254 4.80 2.74 -20.99
N THR A 255 3.62 3.20 -21.37
CA THR A 255 2.40 2.97 -20.61
C THR A 255 2.07 1.47 -20.48
N ARG A 256 2.30 0.70 -21.56
CA ARG A 256 2.12 -0.75 -21.54
C ARG A 256 3.16 -1.43 -20.65
N SER A 257 4.41 -0.97 -20.69
CA SER A 257 5.48 -1.48 -19.84
C SER A 257 5.19 -1.17 -18.36
N ALA A 258 4.81 0.06 -18.05
CA ALA A 258 4.38 0.50 -16.73
C ALA A 258 3.24 -0.37 -16.16
N TYR A 259 2.21 -0.63 -16.97
CA TYR A 259 1.12 -1.52 -16.60
C TYR A 259 1.61 -2.94 -16.29
N ARG A 260 2.54 -3.46 -17.09
CA ARG A 260 3.11 -4.80 -16.90
C ARG A 260 3.89 -4.90 -15.58
N ILE A 261 4.75 -3.92 -15.30
CA ILE A 261 5.53 -3.83 -14.07
C ILE A 261 4.60 -3.76 -12.85
N LEU A 262 3.64 -2.84 -12.87
CA LEU A 262 2.71 -2.63 -11.76
C LEU A 262 1.82 -3.86 -11.52
N SER A 263 1.25 -4.43 -12.58
CA SER A 263 0.39 -5.62 -12.49
C SER A 263 1.18 -6.85 -12.06
N GLY A 264 2.40 -7.03 -12.58
CA GLY A 264 3.30 -8.12 -12.19
C GLY A 264 3.66 -8.05 -10.71
N PHE A 265 4.05 -6.86 -10.23
CA PHE A 265 4.41 -6.65 -8.83
C PHE A 265 3.23 -6.91 -7.88
N ILE A 266 2.05 -6.33 -8.15
CA ILE A 266 0.88 -6.48 -7.28
C ILE A 266 0.41 -7.95 -7.26
N ASN A 267 0.30 -8.58 -8.42
CA ASN A 267 -0.11 -9.99 -8.49
C ASN A 267 0.93 -10.89 -7.81
N GLY A 268 2.21 -10.65 -8.05
CA GLY A 268 3.29 -11.38 -7.41
C GLY A 268 3.23 -11.23 -5.89
N LYS A 269 3.04 -10.01 -5.38
CA LYS A 269 2.97 -9.78 -3.92
C LYS A 269 1.73 -10.38 -3.27
N LEU A 270 0.59 -10.41 -3.95
CA LEU A 270 -0.62 -11.09 -3.47
C LEU A 270 -0.41 -12.60 -3.36
N VAL A 271 0.21 -13.22 -4.37
CA VAL A 271 0.52 -14.66 -4.36
C VAL A 271 1.57 -14.98 -3.28
N ASP A 272 2.59 -14.18 -3.17
CA ASP A 272 3.64 -14.27 -2.15
C ASP A 272 3.03 -14.22 -0.74
N SER A 273 2.23 -13.21 -0.44
CA SER A 273 1.55 -13.06 0.85
C SER A 273 0.60 -14.23 1.16
N LEU A 274 -0.07 -14.76 0.15
CA LEU A 274 -0.93 -15.93 0.33
C LEU A 274 -0.12 -17.17 0.71
N ILE A 275 1.00 -17.42 0.03
CA ILE A 275 1.86 -18.58 0.28
C ILE A 275 2.50 -18.46 1.67
N ILE A 276 3.10 -17.31 2.00
CA ILE A 276 3.69 -17.06 3.32
C ILE A 276 2.62 -17.14 4.41
N GLY A 277 1.42 -16.62 4.14
CA GLY A 277 0.29 -16.72 5.05
C GLY A 277 -0.10 -18.17 5.35
N ILE A 278 -0.18 -19.03 4.34
CA ILE A 278 -0.49 -20.45 4.50
C ILE A 278 0.64 -21.14 5.29
N ILE A 279 1.90 -20.88 4.96
CA ILE A 279 3.05 -21.45 5.67
C ILE A 279 3.04 -21.00 7.14
N ALA A 280 2.86 -19.71 7.40
CA ALA A 280 2.78 -19.18 8.76
C ALA A 280 1.62 -19.81 9.54
N LEU A 281 0.43 -19.94 8.93
CA LEU A 281 -0.72 -20.59 9.53
C LEU A 281 -0.43 -22.05 9.93
N VAL A 282 0.11 -22.84 9.00
CA VAL A 282 0.39 -24.25 9.22
C VAL A 282 1.47 -24.40 10.29
N CYS A 283 2.58 -23.67 10.19
CA CYS A 283 3.68 -23.77 11.14
C CYS A 283 3.30 -23.25 12.54
N CYS A 284 2.60 -22.12 12.63
CA CYS A 284 2.16 -21.59 13.93
C CYS A 284 1.17 -22.52 14.62
N ASN A 285 0.27 -23.17 13.87
CA ASN A 285 -0.62 -24.19 14.45
C ASN A 285 0.16 -25.45 14.88
N LEU A 286 1.12 -25.90 14.09
CA LEU A 286 1.96 -27.08 14.41
C LEU A 286 2.79 -26.84 15.69
N PHE A 287 3.41 -25.66 15.79
CA PHE A 287 4.21 -25.28 16.97
C PHE A 287 3.39 -24.68 18.10
N ARG A 288 2.05 -24.58 17.94
CA ARG A 288 1.12 -23.95 18.88
C ARG A 288 1.54 -22.54 19.28
N PHE A 289 2.01 -21.77 18.30
CA PHE A 289 2.24 -20.33 18.47
C PHE A 289 0.91 -19.58 18.37
N PRO A 290 0.70 -18.53 19.16
CA PRO A 290 -0.48 -17.68 19.06
C PRO A 290 -0.44 -16.80 17.80
N TYR A 291 -1.62 -16.39 17.30
CA TYR A 291 -1.82 -15.33 16.31
C TYR A 291 -1.27 -15.58 14.88
N PRO A 292 -1.44 -16.78 14.29
CA PRO A 292 -0.87 -17.09 12.97
C PRO A 292 -1.40 -16.20 11.83
N MET A 293 -2.66 -15.74 11.91
CA MET A 293 -3.30 -14.93 10.87
C MET A 293 -2.78 -13.50 10.80
N LEU A 294 -2.36 -12.93 11.93
CA LEU A 294 -1.82 -11.58 11.97
C LEU A 294 -0.56 -11.47 11.10
N LEU A 295 0.32 -12.48 11.18
CA LEU A 295 1.52 -12.56 10.34
C LEU A 295 1.21 -12.67 8.86
N ALA A 296 0.19 -13.46 8.50
CA ALA A 296 -0.20 -13.70 7.12
C ALA A 296 -0.67 -12.42 6.43
N VAL A 297 -1.55 -11.67 7.09
CA VAL A 297 -2.17 -10.48 6.50
C VAL A 297 -1.22 -9.31 6.43
N ILE A 298 -0.41 -9.10 7.46
CA ILE A 298 0.51 -7.96 7.50
C ILE A 298 1.66 -8.14 6.48
N ASN A 299 1.99 -9.37 6.08
CA ASN A 299 3.01 -9.63 5.07
C ASN A 299 2.69 -9.07 3.66
N ILE A 300 1.45 -8.60 3.43
CA ILE A 300 1.10 -7.84 2.22
C ILE A 300 1.94 -6.55 2.10
N ILE A 301 2.38 -5.99 3.23
CA ILE A 301 3.26 -4.81 3.27
C ILE A 301 4.70 -5.25 2.94
N PRO A 302 5.28 -4.81 1.82
CA PRO A 302 6.63 -5.18 1.46
C PRO A 302 7.65 -4.75 2.54
N PHE A 303 8.60 -5.61 2.88
CA PHE A 303 9.71 -5.42 3.82
C PHE A 303 9.31 -5.19 5.28
N PHE A 304 8.33 -4.35 5.57
CA PHE A 304 7.93 -4.02 6.94
C PHE A 304 6.82 -4.92 7.50
N GLY A 305 6.05 -5.56 6.64
CA GLY A 305 4.94 -6.42 7.05
C GLY A 305 5.35 -7.47 8.09
N PRO A 306 6.37 -8.27 7.82
CA PRO A 306 6.82 -9.29 8.77
C PRO A 306 7.20 -8.72 10.13
N PHE A 307 7.87 -7.57 10.18
CA PHE A 307 8.27 -6.93 11.44
C PHE A 307 7.08 -6.36 12.21
N ILE A 308 6.16 -5.68 11.50
CA ILE A 308 4.94 -5.10 12.10
C ILE A 308 4.05 -6.20 12.67
N GLY A 309 4.01 -7.39 12.06
CA GLY A 309 3.26 -8.53 12.57
C GLY A 309 4.00 -9.31 13.66
N ALA A 310 5.30 -9.56 13.48
CA ALA A 310 6.08 -10.40 14.37
C ALA A 310 6.41 -9.74 15.71
N ILE A 311 6.68 -8.41 15.74
CA ILE A 311 7.06 -7.72 16.97
C ILE A 311 5.97 -7.79 18.04
N PRO A 312 4.70 -7.41 17.77
CA PRO A 312 3.63 -7.56 18.74
C PRO A 312 3.41 -9.01 19.18
N CYS A 313 3.44 -9.95 18.22
CA CYS A 313 3.31 -11.37 18.54
C CYS A 313 4.47 -11.88 19.41
N ALA A 314 5.71 -11.50 19.11
CA ALA A 314 6.87 -11.88 19.91
C ALA A 314 6.79 -11.33 21.34
N LEU A 315 6.37 -10.06 21.50
CA LEU A 315 6.15 -9.46 22.80
C LEU A 315 5.12 -10.25 23.60
N LEU A 316 3.96 -10.56 23.00
CA LEU A 316 2.91 -11.35 23.67
C LEU A 316 3.38 -12.74 24.06
N ILE A 317 4.18 -13.40 23.19
CA ILE A 317 4.73 -14.74 23.48
C ILE A 317 5.81 -14.66 24.57
N LEU A 318 6.68 -13.62 24.52
CA LEU A 318 7.72 -13.39 25.50
C LEU A 318 7.15 -13.33 26.93
N LEU A 319 6.02 -12.69 27.05
CA LEU A 319 5.32 -12.49 28.29
C LEU A 319 4.74 -13.80 28.87
N VAL A 320 4.38 -14.76 28.02
CA VAL A 320 3.86 -16.08 28.44
C VAL A 320 5.00 -17.07 28.67
N SER A 321 6.01 -17.07 27.81
CA SER A 321 7.14 -17.99 27.87
C SER A 321 8.34 -17.48 27.05
N PRO A 322 9.44 -17.06 27.70
CA PRO A 322 10.65 -16.60 27.03
C PRO A 322 11.21 -17.62 26.04
N LEU A 323 11.17 -18.93 26.39
CA LEU A 323 11.65 -19.99 25.52
C LEU A 323 10.80 -20.15 24.25
N LYS A 324 9.47 -20.06 24.37
CA LYS A 324 8.58 -20.08 23.20
C LYS A 324 8.78 -18.86 22.32
N CYS A 325 9.06 -17.70 22.92
CA CYS A 325 9.39 -16.48 22.17
C CYS A 325 10.68 -16.68 21.35
N LEU A 326 11.71 -17.27 21.93
CA LEU A 326 12.94 -17.58 21.20
C LEU A 326 12.66 -18.47 19.98
N TYR A 327 11.90 -19.55 20.14
CA TYR A 327 11.52 -20.42 19.01
C TYR A 327 10.68 -19.67 17.97
N PHE A 328 9.79 -18.81 18.39
CA PHE A 328 8.99 -17.99 17.48
C PHE A 328 9.88 -17.01 16.68
N VAL A 329 10.81 -16.33 17.32
CA VAL A 329 11.74 -15.40 16.64
C VAL A 329 12.63 -16.16 15.63
N ILE A 330 13.14 -17.34 16.00
CA ILE A 330 13.90 -18.19 15.07
C ILE A 330 13.01 -18.61 13.89
N PHE A 331 11.78 -19.03 14.15
CA PHE A 331 10.83 -19.39 13.09
C PHE A 331 10.57 -18.22 12.13
N ILE A 332 10.30 -17.02 12.66
CA ILE A 332 10.09 -15.82 11.84
C ILE A 332 11.35 -15.51 11.02
N PHE A 333 12.53 -15.59 11.61
CA PHE A 333 13.77 -15.36 10.88
C PHE A 333 13.95 -16.35 9.72
N VAL A 334 13.73 -17.64 9.95
CA VAL A 334 13.78 -18.67 8.91
C VAL A 334 12.73 -18.43 7.83
N LEU A 335 11.50 -18.07 8.22
CA LEU A 335 10.42 -17.75 7.29
C LEU A 335 10.79 -16.55 6.41
N GLN A 336 11.41 -15.51 6.99
CA GLN A 336 11.86 -14.34 6.25
C GLN A 336 13.03 -14.64 5.30
N GLN A 337 13.96 -15.52 5.71
CA GLN A 337 15.01 -15.97 4.81
C GLN A 337 14.46 -16.79 3.63
N PHE A 338 13.43 -17.59 3.88
CA PHE A 338 12.73 -18.33 2.83
C PHE A 338 11.98 -17.38 1.87
N ASP A 339 11.27 -16.39 2.41
CA ASP A 339 10.58 -15.37 1.61
C ASP A 339 11.56 -14.58 0.76
N GLY A 340 12.56 -13.95 1.38
CA GLY A 340 13.48 -13.05 0.71
C GLY A 340 14.43 -13.72 -0.31
N ASN A 341 14.87 -14.96 -0.05
CA ASN A 341 15.87 -15.63 -0.88
C ASN A 341 15.29 -16.67 -1.86
N ILE A 342 14.12 -17.22 -1.59
CA ILE A 342 13.55 -18.29 -2.41
C ILE A 342 12.22 -17.86 -3.05
N LEU A 343 11.26 -17.41 -2.24
CA LEU A 343 9.91 -17.14 -2.69
C LEU A 343 9.83 -15.82 -3.48
N GLY A 344 10.39 -14.76 -2.93
CA GLY A 344 10.43 -13.44 -3.55
C GLY A 344 11.04 -13.48 -4.96
N PRO A 345 12.27 -14.00 -5.16
CA PRO A 345 12.86 -14.13 -6.49
C PRO A 345 12.05 -15.01 -7.45
N LYS A 346 11.42 -16.09 -6.95
CA LYS A 346 10.61 -16.98 -7.79
C LYS A 346 9.27 -16.39 -8.22
N ILE A 347 8.63 -15.61 -7.36
CA ILE A 347 7.29 -15.07 -7.60
C ILE A 347 7.34 -13.69 -8.24
N LEU A 348 8.15 -12.80 -7.68
CA LEU A 348 8.30 -11.43 -8.18
C LEU A 348 9.25 -11.40 -9.39
N GLY A 349 10.21 -12.35 -9.45
CA GLY A 349 11.21 -12.46 -10.51
C GLY A 349 11.92 -11.14 -10.74
N ASP A 350 12.39 -10.92 -11.96
CA ASP A 350 12.91 -9.63 -12.40
C ASP A 350 11.81 -8.62 -12.74
N SER A 351 10.62 -8.75 -12.12
CA SER A 351 9.42 -7.96 -12.44
C SER A 351 9.67 -6.46 -12.34
N THR A 352 10.56 -6.04 -11.46
CA THR A 352 10.88 -4.62 -11.29
C THR A 352 12.19 -4.22 -11.94
N GLY A 353 13.13 -5.15 -12.18
CA GLY A 353 14.46 -4.89 -12.72
C GLY A 353 15.30 -3.91 -11.89
N LEU A 354 14.94 -3.68 -10.64
CA LEU A 354 15.62 -2.77 -9.72
C LEU A 354 16.62 -3.50 -8.84
N ALA A 355 17.81 -2.92 -8.67
CA ALA A 355 18.74 -3.35 -7.62
C ALA A 355 18.14 -3.07 -6.23
N SER A 356 18.51 -3.88 -5.22
CA SER A 356 17.98 -3.82 -3.85
C SER A 356 18.06 -2.42 -3.21
N PHE A 357 19.11 -1.65 -3.52
CA PHE A 357 19.26 -0.27 -3.09
C PHE A 357 18.08 0.61 -3.57
N TRP A 358 17.72 0.52 -4.84
CA TRP A 358 16.63 1.32 -5.40
C TRP A 358 15.26 0.89 -4.87
N VAL A 359 15.11 -0.36 -4.51
CA VAL A 359 13.90 -0.87 -3.85
C VAL A 359 13.76 -0.22 -2.47
N LEU A 360 14.81 -0.24 -1.63
CA LEU A 360 14.80 0.42 -0.32
C LEU A 360 14.57 1.92 -0.44
N PHE A 361 15.28 2.57 -1.36
CA PHE A 361 15.13 4.00 -1.63
C PHE A 361 13.68 4.37 -1.99
N SER A 362 13.05 3.58 -2.87
CA SER A 362 11.67 3.84 -3.28
C SER A 362 10.67 3.70 -2.13
N ILE A 363 10.84 2.71 -1.26
CA ILE A 363 9.99 2.50 -0.08
C ILE A 363 10.09 3.68 0.87
N LEU A 364 11.32 4.14 1.17
CA LEU A 364 11.53 5.27 2.07
C LEU A 364 10.99 6.58 1.47
N LEU A 365 11.27 6.84 0.20
CA LEU A 365 10.82 8.04 -0.48
C LEU A 365 9.30 8.12 -0.57
N PHE A 366 8.67 7.10 -1.15
CA PHE A 366 7.22 7.10 -1.34
C PHE A 366 6.46 6.84 -0.04
N GLY A 367 7.05 6.10 0.89
CA GLY A 367 6.51 5.94 2.24
C GLY A 367 6.46 7.25 3.01
N GLY A 368 7.52 8.08 2.92
CA GLY A 368 7.55 9.41 3.51
C GLY A 368 6.57 10.39 2.87
N LEU A 369 6.36 10.31 1.54
CA LEU A 369 5.46 11.21 0.81
C LEU A 369 3.99 10.82 0.90
N PHE A 370 3.67 9.53 0.83
CA PHE A 370 2.30 9.02 0.67
C PHE A 370 1.89 8.00 1.74
N GLY A 371 2.71 7.86 2.81
CA GLY A 371 2.45 6.94 3.91
C GLY A 371 2.37 5.48 3.48
N PHE A 372 1.45 4.72 4.07
CA PHE A 372 1.28 3.29 3.82
C PHE A 372 1.08 2.93 2.34
N VAL A 373 0.24 3.68 1.62
CA VAL A 373 -0.01 3.45 0.19
C VAL A 373 1.28 3.67 -0.62
N GLY A 374 2.09 4.66 -0.24
CA GLY A 374 3.40 4.90 -0.83
C GLY A 374 4.39 3.78 -0.59
N MET A 375 4.40 3.15 0.60
CA MET A 375 5.25 1.97 0.86
C MET A 375 4.90 0.79 -0.04
N VAL A 376 3.61 0.53 -0.26
CA VAL A 376 3.15 -0.59 -1.09
C VAL A 376 3.38 -0.35 -2.58
N LEU A 377 3.05 0.85 -3.07
CA LEU A 377 3.11 1.18 -4.49
C LEU A 377 4.44 1.83 -4.92
N GLY A 378 5.27 2.25 -3.98
CA GLY A 378 6.50 2.97 -4.25
C GLY A 378 7.48 2.21 -5.14
N VAL A 379 7.65 0.91 -4.87
CA VAL A 379 8.57 0.05 -5.65
C VAL A 379 8.18 -0.01 -7.12
N PRO A 380 6.95 -0.40 -7.52
CA PRO A 380 6.57 -0.44 -8.92
C PRO A 380 6.52 0.96 -9.57
N VAL A 381 6.14 2.00 -8.84
CA VAL A 381 6.14 3.38 -9.36
C VAL A 381 7.57 3.83 -9.65
N PHE A 382 8.51 3.56 -8.75
CA PHE A 382 9.91 3.87 -8.97
C PHE A 382 10.51 3.04 -10.11
N ALA A 383 10.14 1.76 -10.23
CA ALA A 383 10.58 0.90 -11.33
C ALA A 383 10.14 1.44 -12.69
N MET A 384 8.91 1.96 -12.79
CA MET A 384 8.43 2.62 -13.99
C MET A 384 9.27 3.87 -14.31
N PHE A 385 9.51 4.73 -13.32
CA PHE A 385 10.35 5.91 -13.48
C PHE A 385 11.78 5.53 -13.92
N TYR A 386 12.38 4.55 -13.26
CA TYR A 386 13.71 4.03 -13.59
C TYR A 386 13.78 3.47 -15.01
N SER A 387 12.76 2.75 -15.47
CA SER A 387 12.65 2.23 -16.82
C SER A 387 12.67 3.35 -17.86
N VAL A 388 11.87 4.41 -17.65
CA VAL A 388 11.82 5.58 -18.54
C VAL A 388 13.18 6.27 -18.59
N VAL A 389 13.81 6.53 -17.44
CA VAL A 389 15.14 7.16 -17.38
C VAL A 389 16.19 6.30 -18.08
N SER A 390 16.22 5.00 -17.82
CA SER A 390 17.14 4.05 -18.44
C SER A 390 17.01 4.05 -19.97
N ARG A 391 15.78 4.08 -20.49
CA ARG A 391 15.52 4.16 -21.94
C ARG A 391 15.99 5.48 -22.53
N LEU A 392 15.72 6.62 -21.86
CA LEU A 392 16.21 7.93 -22.30
C LEU A 392 17.73 7.98 -22.38
N VAL A 393 18.41 7.44 -21.35
CA VAL A 393 19.87 7.33 -21.32
C VAL A 393 20.37 6.48 -22.47
N ARG A 394 19.81 5.28 -22.68
CA ARG A 394 20.19 4.41 -23.80
C ARG A 394 19.99 5.09 -25.17
N CYS A 395 18.89 5.79 -25.37
CA CYS A 395 18.64 6.56 -26.60
C CYS A 395 19.69 7.66 -26.80
N GLY A 396 20.05 8.37 -25.72
CA GLY A 396 21.09 9.41 -25.75
C GLY A 396 22.46 8.85 -26.08
N LEU A 397 22.85 7.74 -25.46
CA LEU A 397 24.12 7.05 -25.71
C LEU A 397 24.18 6.51 -27.14
N LYS A 398 23.12 5.86 -27.64
CA LYS A 398 23.05 5.35 -29.01
C LYS A 398 23.19 6.46 -30.06
N LYS A 399 22.57 7.64 -29.83
CA LYS A 399 22.72 8.79 -30.75
C LYS A 399 24.15 9.34 -30.79
N ARG A 400 24.94 9.13 -29.72
CA ARG A 400 26.32 9.60 -29.61
C ARG A 400 27.35 8.51 -29.97
N GLY A 401 26.91 7.31 -30.37
CA GLY A 401 27.80 6.17 -30.63
C GLY A 401 28.59 5.69 -29.43
N LEU A 402 28.03 5.90 -28.19
CA LEU A 402 28.69 5.53 -26.95
C LEU A 402 28.22 4.13 -26.47
N PRO A 403 29.05 3.43 -25.70
CA PRO A 403 28.71 2.12 -25.17
C PRO A 403 27.41 2.14 -24.35
N LEU A 404 26.61 1.07 -24.45
CA LEU A 404 25.32 0.94 -23.72
C LEU A 404 25.46 0.21 -22.40
N GLU A 405 26.52 -0.59 -22.24
CA GLU A 405 26.72 -1.45 -21.07
C GLU A 405 27.42 -0.70 -19.94
N THR A 406 26.87 -0.80 -18.73
CA THR A 406 27.40 -0.08 -17.55
C THR A 406 28.83 -0.51 -17.21
N GLU A 407 29.18 -1.79 -17.47
CA GLU A 407 30.49 -2.35 -17.17
C GLU A 407 31.61 -1.63 -17.94
N GLN A 408 31.32 -1.09 -19.12
CA GLN A 408 32.28 -0.35 -19.93
C GLN A 408 32.61 1.06 -19.36
N TYR A 409 31.84 1.51 -18.39
CA TYR A 409 32.06 2.76 -17.65
C TYR A 409 32.77 2.56 -16.32
N LEU A 410 32.88 1.30 -15.84
CA LEU A 410 33.56 0.99 -14.59
C LEU A 410 35.06 1.16 -14.72
N GLY A 411 35.66 1.92 -13.79
CA GLY A 411 37.13 2.08 -13.70
C GLY A 411 37.80 2.91 -14.79
N ARG A 412 37.04 3.53 -15.71
CA ARG A 412 37.62 4.40 -16.74
C ARG A 412 37.83 5.83 -16.22
N THR A 413 39.06 6.28 -16.29
CA THR A 413 39.48 7.67 -15.96
C THR A 413 39.68 8.56 -17.19
N GLY A 414 39.45 8.04 -18.43
CA GLY A 414 39.68 8.74 -19.69
C GLY A 414 38.41 8.92 -20.54
N PRO A 415 38.46 9.79 -21.59
CA PRO A 415 37.34 10.02 -22.48
C PRO A 415 36.89 8.74 -23.19
N LEU A 416 35.59 8.55 -23.34
CA LEU A 416 35.00 7.47 -24.10
C LEU A 416 35.19 7.77 -25.60
N ALA A 417 36.04 7.00 -26.32
CA ALA A 417 36.09 7.06 -27.76
C ALA A 417 34.79 6.50 -28.32
N GLY A 418 34.10 7.29 -29.14
CA GLY A 418 32.93 6.79 -29.86
C GLY A 418 33.39 5.65 -30.80
N THR A 419 32.71 4.52 -30.76
CA THR A 419 32.83 3.48 -31.76
C THR A 419 32.16 4.06 -33.01
N GLY A 420 33.01 4.56 -33.97
CA GLY A 420 32.58 5.05 -35.26
C GLY A 420 31.98 3.94 -36.14
#